data_112bff665459a1f3d192eb78b2e78183
#
_entry.id   112bff665459a1f3d192eb78b2e78183
#
_cell.length_a   1.000
_cell.length_b   1.000
_cell.length_c   1.000
_cell.angle_alpha   90.00
_cell.angle_beta   90.00
_cell.angle_gamma   90.00
#
_symmetry.space_group_name_H-M   'P 1'
#
loop_
_entity.id
_entity.type
_entity.pdbx_description
1 polymer ?
#
loop_
_entity_poly.entity_id
_entity_poly.type
_entity_poly.pdbx_seq_one_letter_code
_entity_poly.pdbx_strand_id
1 'polypeptide(L)'
;MPSEARVLFLGSGGARFVVARQLRASGGMWFHFGATQVQVDPGPGALVRALSHVPARNPRELDAIVLSHKHLDHAGDINAMIEAMTAGGFRRRGALFAPRDAFEGASLLQPYAAAFVERCEVLEPSSAGYRVGEVNIASSPLHHHAVETLGIHFEYRGLRVAYLPCGRYDEAIVADYAAHRPDVLIVNVLRFEDTMQVDHLTWSQARAIVAAVRPSLAIFQHFGTKMLEQNPARLAQAVEDDLGLRAIAAYDGLEIDLSTQVAAVRG
;
A
#
# COMPACT_ATOMS: atom_id res chain seq x y z
N MET A 1 -4.52 -23.78 -11.31
CA MET A 1 -3.23 -23.07 -11.26
C MET A 1 -3.26 -22.17 -10.05
N PRO A 2 -2.20 -22.09 -9.22
CA PRO A 2 -2.21 -21.10 -8.15
C PRO A 2 -2.42 -19.72 -8.77
N SER A 3 -3.20 -18.88 -8.09
CA SER A 3 -3.44 -17.50 -8.53
C SER A 3 -2.11 -16.76 -8.53
N GLU A 4 -1.66 -16.29 -9.68
CA GLU A 4 -0.40 -15.55 -9.79
C GLU A 4 -0.62 -14.14 -9.25
N ALA A 5 -0.27 -13.92 -7.98
CA ALA A 5 -0.34 -12.62 -7.34
C ALA A 5 1.02 -12.25 -6.74
N ARG A 6 1.53 -11.06 -7.09
CA ARG A 6 2.84 -10.54 -6.63
C ARG A 6 2.71 -9.10 -6.18
N VAL A 7 3.57 -8.70 -5.27
CA VAL A 7 3.77 -7.30 -4.89
C VAL A 7 5.23 -6.92 -4.97
N LEU A 8 5.53 -5.81 -5.62
CA LEU A 8 6.84 -5.16 -5.64
C LEU A 8 6.77 -3.88 -4.81
N PHE A 9 7.65 -3.75 -3.83
CA PHE A 9 7.83 -2.53 -3.04
C PHE A 9 8.78 -1.60 -3.76
N LEU A 10 8.26 -0.58 -4.45
CA LEU A 10 9.08 0.45 -5.11
C LEU A 10 9.74 1.37 -4.09
N GLY A 11 9.19 1.43 -2.88
CA GLY A 11 9.77 2.11 -1.73
C GLY A 11 9.18 1.61 -0.43
N SER A 12 10.00 1.54 0.61
CA SER A 12 9.64 1.03 1.94
C SER A 12 9.79 2.06 3.05
N GLY A 13 10.21 3.27 2.70
CA GLY A 13 10.38 4.38 3.64
C GLY A 13 9.11 5.19 3.80
N GLY A 14 8.92 5.76 4.98
CA GLY A 14 7.78 6.59 5.31
C GLY A 14 8.16 7.92 5.93
N ALA A 15 7.23 8.86 5.82
CA ALA A 15 7.25 10.20 6.36
C ALA A 15 8.45 11.07 5.94
N ARG A 16 8.47 12.29 6.51
CA ARG A 16 9.24 13.42 5.99
C ARG A 16 10.75 13.23 6.00
N PHE A 17 11.32 12.68 7.07
CA PHE A 17 12.78 12.63 7.22
C PHE A 17 13.44 11.54 6.39
N VAL A 18 12.80 10.39 6.25
CA VAL A 18 13.30 9.30 5.42
C VAL A 18 13.23 9.70 3.95
N VAL A 19 12.12 10.29 3.52
CA VAL A 19 11.91 10.79 2.15
C VAL A 19 12.86 11.94 1.84
N ALA A 20 12.93 12.97 2.69
CA ALA A 20 13.79 14.15 2.45
C ALA A 20 15.29 13.80 2.40
N ARG A 21 15.71 12.76 3.11
CA ARG A 21 17.10 12.29 3.15
C ARG A 21 17.37 11.10 2.21
N GLN A 22 16.33 10.60 1.55
CA GLN A 22 16.40 9.40 0.67
C GLN A 22 17.08 8.20 1.33
N LEU A 23 16.83 7.99 2.64
CA LEU A 23 17.32 6.82 3.37
C LEU A 23 16.65 5.53 2.87
N ARG A 24 15.40 5.65 2.44
CA ARG A 24 14.60 4.67 1.70
C ARG A 24 13.72 5.42 0.72
N ALA A 25 13.38 4.79 -0.39
CA ALA A 25 12.41 5.31 -1.34
C ALA A 25 11.00 5.27 -0.78
N SER A 26 10.10 6.06 -1.36
CA SER A 26 8.66 6.12 -1.05
C SER A 26 7.77 5.90 -2.28
N GLY A 27 8.23 5.08 -3.22
CA GLY A 27 7.52 4.82 -4.49
C GLY A 27 6.24 3.98 -4.36
N GLY A 28 5.85 3.57 -3.16
CA GLY A 28 4.67 2.74 -2.93
C GLY A 28 4.83 1.30 -3.38
N MET A 29 3.72 0.67 -3.76
CA MET A 29 3.66 -0.75 -4.10
C MET A 29 3.08 -0.96 -5.50
N TRP A 30 3.64 -1.92 -6.23
CA TRP A 30 3.14 -2.36 -7.53
C TRP A 30 2.65 -3.80 -7.43
N PHE A 31 1.34 -3.99 -7.59
CA PHE A 31 0.71 -5.30 -7.56
C PHE A 31 0.50 -5.86 -8.95
N HIS A 32 0.74 -7.15 -9.08
CA HIS A 32 0.30 -7.99 -10.18
C HIS A 32 -0.73 -8.99 -9.64
N PHE A 33 -1.92 -8.98 -10.21
CA PHE A 33 -2.97 -9.96 -9.95
C PHE A 33 -3.32 -10.63 -11.29
N GLY A 34 -2.54 -11.65 -11.66
CA GLY A 34 -2.61 -12.22 -13.01
C GLY A 34 -2.25 -11.20 -14.08
N ALA A 35 -3.20 -10.86 -14.95
CA ALA A 35 -3.01 -9.84 -15.98
C ALA A 35 -3.27 -8.40 -15.49
N THR A 36 -3.89 -8.23 -14.29
CA THR A 36 -4.26 -6.91 -13.76
C THR A 36 -3.10 -6.31 -12.96
N GLN A 37 -2.71 -5.08 -13.29
CA GLN A 37 -1.63 -4.37 -12.62
C GLN A 37 -2.13 -3.10 -11.92
N VAL A 38 -1.80 -2.97 -10.63
CA VAL A 38 -2.28 -1.89 -9.76
C VAL A 38 -1.09 -1.24 -9.04
N GLN A 39 -0.94 0.07 -9.19
CA GLN A 39 -0.02 0.86 -8.37
C GLN A 39 -0.77 1.40 -7.15
N VAL A 40 -0.22 1.18 -5.96
CA VAL A 40 -0.74 1.74 -4.70
C VAL A 40 0.23 2.77 -4.17
N ASP A 41 -0.29 3.93 -3.79
CA ASP A 41 0.44 5.03 -3.15
C ASP A 41 1.73 5.44 -3.91
N PRO A 42 1.63 5.98 -5.15
CA PRO A 42 2.79 6.40 -5.92
C PRO A 42 3.45 7.67 -5.32
N GLY A 43 4.21 7.49 -4.25
CA GLY A 43 5.00 8.56 -3.63
C GLY A 43 6.20 8.97 -4.50
N PRO A 44 7.01 9.94 -4.05
CA PRO A 44 8.14 10.50 -4.81
C PRO A 44 9.11 9.42 -5.30
N GLY A 45 9.38 9.42 -6.60
CA GLY A 45 10.27 8.47 -7.25
C GLY A 45 9.59 7.20 -7.74
N ALA A 46 8.27 7.05 -7.63
CA ALA A 46 7.55 5.86 -8.09
C ALA A 46 7.81 5.55 -9.56
N LEU A 47 7.75 6.56 -10.44
CA LEU A 47 7.99 6.40 -11.87
C LEU A 47 9.41 5.93 -12.16
N VAL A 48 10.41 6.58 -11.57
CA VAL A 48 11.83 6.24 -11.76
C VAL A 48 12.11 4.84 -11.26
N ARG A 49 11.58 4.49 -10.08
CA ARG A 49 11.77 3.16 -9.48
C ARG A 49 11.11 2.06 -10.29
N ALA A 50 9.91 2.28 -10.81
CA ALA A 50 9.22 1.34 -11.68
C ALA A 50 10.04 1.04 -12.94
N LEU A 51 10.50 2.08 -13.63
CA LEU A 51 11.26 1.94 -14.88
C LEU A 51 12.69 1.41 -14.68
N SER A 52 13.33 1.67 -13.53
CA SER A 52 14.68 1.19 -13.22
C SER A 52 14.71 -0.19 -12.54
N HIS A 53 13.58 -0.76 -12.17
CA HIS A 53 13.53 -2.13 -11.64
C HIS A 53 13.95 -3.16 -12.70
N VAL A 54 14.42 -4.33 -12.29
CA VAL A 54 14.80 -5.41 -13.22
C VAL A 54 14.00 -6.67 -12.87
N PRO A 55 13.12 -7.12 -13.76
CA PRO A 55 12.68 -6.48 -15.02
C PRO A 55 11.89 -5.19 -14.77
N ALA A 56 12.02 -4.22 -15.68
CA ALA A 56 11.33 -2.93 -15.58
C ALA A 56 9.80 -3.10 -15.50
N ARG A 57 9.16 -2.27 -14.65
CA ARG A 57 7.71 -2.16 -14.62
C ARG A 57 7.28 -1.03 -15.55
N ASN A 58 6.50 -1.36 -16.56
CA ASN A 58 6.05 -0.40 -17.55
C ASN A 58 4.74 0.25 -17.11
N PRO A 59 4.69 1.55 -16.78
CA PRO A 59 3.45 2.19 -16.32
C PRO A 59 2.31 2.15 -17.35
N ARG A 60 2.61 1.98 -18.63
CA ARG A 60 1.57 1.80 -19.68
C ARG A 60 0.76 0.52 -19.53
N GLU A 61 1.23 -0.42 -18.71
CA GLU A 61 0.55 -1.68 -18.42
C GLU A 61 -0.34 -1.58 -17.17
N LEU A 62 -0.29 -0.47 -16.42
CA LEU A 62 -1.17 -0.25 -15.28
C LEU A 62 -2.63 -0.21 -15.71
N ASP A 63 -3.46 -0.91 -14.96
CA ASP A 63 -4.92 -0.88 -15.09
C ASP A 63 -5.55 0.06 -14.07
N ALA A 64 -4.86 0.30 -12.93
CA ALA A 64 -5.32 1.25 -11.94
C ALA A 64 -4.19 1.84 -11.10
N ILE A 65 -4.47 3.03 -10.56
CA ILE A 65 -3.76 3.64 -9.43
C ILE A 65 -4.74 3.71 -8.27
N VAL A 66 -4.31 3.28 -7.08
CA VAL A 66 -5.10 3.35 -5.85
C VAL A 66 -4.33 4.18 -4.84
N LEU A 67 -4.97 5.18 -4.26
CA LEU A 67 -4.39 6.05 -3.26
C LEU A 67 -5.08 5.82 -1.92
N SER A 68 -4.29 5.53 -0.88
CA SER A 68 -4.80 5.44 0.48
C SER A 68 -5.08 6.82 1.09
N HIS A 69 -4.22 7.80 0.81
CA HIS A 69 -4.36 9.19 1.25
C HIS A 69 -3.41 10.13 0.49
N LYS A 70 -3.64 11.44 0.57
CA LYS A 70 -2.97 12.45 -0.26
C LYS A 70 -1.66 13.02 0.27
N HIS A 71 -1.05 12.49 1.35
CA HIS A 71 0.27 12.97 1.75
C HIS A 71 1.31 12.75 0.66
N LEU A 72 2.28 13.67 0.56
CA LEU A 72 3.25 13.69 -0.53
C LEU A 72 4.08 12.42 -0.64
N ASP A 73 4.44 11.79 0.48
CA ASP A 73 5.19 10.54 0.50
C ASP A 73 4.40 9.33 -0.04
N HIS A 74 3.07 9.47 -0.19
CA HIS A 74 2.19 8.47 -0.81
C HIS A 74 1.71 8.85 -2.21
N ALA A 75 1.74 10.13 -2.56
CA ALA A 75 1.06 10.63 -3.75
C ALA A 75 1.88 11.60 -4.61
N GLY A 76 3.15 11.82 -4.25
CA GLY A 76 4.00 12.81 -4.93
C GLY A 76 4.16 12.59 -6.43
N ASP A 77 4.16 11.34 -6.90
CA ASP A 77 4.30 11.00 -8.31
C ASP A 77 2.95 10.70 -9.00
N ILE A 78 1.80 10.91 -8.35
CA ILE A 78 0.49 10.48 -8.89
C ILE A 78 0.22 11.04 -10.30
N ASN A 79 0.50 12.31 -10.51
CA ASN A 79 0.29 12.94 -11.83
C ASN A 79 1.27 12.39 -12.89
N ALA A 80 2.54 12.20 -12.52
CA ALA A 80 3.54 11.62 -13.41
C ALA A 80 3.20 10.15 -13.75
N MET A 81 2.68 9.39 -12.79
CA MET A 81 2.22 8.02 -13.02
C MET A 81 0.99 7.96 -13.92
N ILE A 82 0.03 8.90 -13.77
CA ILE A 82 -1.11 9.02 -14.66
C ILE A 82 -0.64 9.34 -16.10
N GLU A 83 0.25 10.30 -16.27
CA GLU A 83 0.79 10.63 -17.60
C GLU A 83 1.51 9.41 -18.21
N ALA A 84 2.31 8.71 -17.44
CA ALA A 84 3.01 7.51 -17.91
C ALA A 84 2.04 6.38 -18.30
N MET A 85 1.02 6.11 -17.46
CA MET A 85 -0.04 5.12 -17.72
C MET A 85 -0.81 5.43 -19.00
N THR A 86 -1.11 6.69 -19.26
CA THR A 86 -1.94 7.16 -20.38
C THR A 86 -1.15 7.59 -21.60
N ALA A 87 0.18 7.40 -21.60
CA ALA A 87 1.10 7.87 -22.65
C ALA A 87 0.96 9.40 -22.91
N GLY A 88 0.97 10.22 -21.83
CA GLY A 88 0.80 11.67 -21.93
C GLY A 88 -0.61 12.08 -22.36
N GLY A 89 -1.62 11.29 -22.05
CA GLY A 89 -3.01 11.53 -22.44
C GLY A 89 -3.39 11.10 -23.86
N PHE A 90 -2.43 10.60 -24.66
CA PHE A 90 -2.73 10.06 -26.00
C PHE A 90 -3.55 8.77 -25.96
N ARG A 91 -3.58 8.08 -24.84
CA ARG A 91 -4.36 6.85 -24.63
C ARG A 91 -5.11 6.98 -23.30
N ARG A 92 -6.32 7.51 -23.37
CA ARG A 92 -7.20 7.53 -22.20
C ARG A 92 -7.47 6.10 -21.74
N ARG A 93 -7.05 5.78 -20.50
CA ARG A 93 -7.17 4.44 -19.95
C ARG A 93 -7.01 4.43 -18.44
N GLY A 94 -7.31 3.27 -17.84
CA GLY A 94 -7.07 2.95 -16.46
C GLY A 94 -8.06 3.62 -15.51
N ALA A 95 -8.00 3.21 -14.26
CA ALA A 95 -8.82 3.73 -13.18
C ALA A 95 -7.97 4.41 -12.11
N LEU A 96 -8.49 5.46 -11.48
CA LEU A 96 -7.95 6.07 -10.29
C LEU A 96 -8.97 5.94 -9.16
N PHE A 97 -8.57 5.31 -8.08
CA PHE A 97 -9.34 5.21 -6.84
C PHE A 97 -8.62 5.99 -5.75
N ALA A 98 -9.29 6.93 -5.11
CA ALA A 98 -8.69 7.77 -4.07
C ALA A 98 -9.74 8.28 -3.08
N PRO A 99 -9.36 8.67 -1.84
CA PRO A 99 -10.23 9.39 -0.94
C PRO A 99 -10.75 10.69 -1.55
N ARG A 100 -11.88 11.18 -1.08
CA ARG A 100 -12.57 12.37 -1.61
C ARG A 100 -11.68 13.60 -1.63
N ASP A 101 -10.90 13.83 -0.58
CA ASP A 101 -10.05 15.01 -0.45
C ASP A 101 -8.84 15.02 -1.40
N ALA A 102 -8.56 13.92 -2.10
CA ALA A 102 -7.59 13.90 -3.21
C ALA A 102 -8.13 14.56 -4.48
N PHE A 103 -9.45 14.59 -4.65
CA PHE A 103 -10.13 15.18 -5.81
C PHE A 103 -10.65 16.61 -5.53
N GLU A 104 -10.98 16.93 -4.27
CA GLU A 104 -11.69 18.15 -3.88
C GLU A 104 -10.80 19.13 -3.09
N GLY A 105 -11.17 20.39 -3.08
CA GLY A 105 -10.48 21.46 -2.32
C GLY A 105 -9.10 21.74 -2.85
N ALA A 106 -8.08 21.66 -2.00
CA ALA A 106 -6.67 21.68 -2.42
C ALA A 106 -6.30 20.34 -3.04
N SER A 107 -6.83 20.07 -4.23
CA SER A 107 -6.66 18.82 -4.96
C SER A 107 -5.18 18.53 -5.23
N LEU A 108 -4.78 17.30 -5.01
CA LEU A 108 -3.47 16.79 -5.38
C LEU A 108 -3.38 16.57 -6.90
N LEU A 109 -4.50 16.23 -7.52
CA LEU A 109 -4.57 15.91 -8.94
C LEU A 109 -4.59 17.15 -9.79
N GLN A 110 -3.71 17.21 -10.77
CA GLN A 110 -3.78 18.21 -11.82
C GLN A 110 -5.01 17.94 -12.70
N PRO A 111 -5.88 18.94 -12.96
CA PRO A 111 -7.12 18.72 -13.71
C PRO A 111 -6.91 18.07 -15.07
N TYR A 112 -5.82 18.43 -15.78
CA TYR A 112 -5.50 17.85 -17.07
C TYR A 112 -5.11 16.38 -16.97
N ALA A 113 -4.35 15.99 -15.93
CA ALA A 113 -3.93 14.61 -15.72
C ALA A 113 -5.14 13.73 -15.34
N ALA A 114 -6.01 14.21 -14.47
CA ALA A 114 -7.26 13.52 -14.14
C ALA A 114 -8.12 13.24 -15.39
N ALA A 115 -8.17 14.17 -16.36
CA ALA A 115 -8.91 13.99 -17.60
C ALA A 115 -8.35 12.89 -18.53
N PHE A 116 -7.10 12.46 -18.32
CA PHE A 116 -6.47 11.38 -19.08
C PHE A 116 -6.90 9.99 -18.61
N VAL A 117 -7.35 9.87 -17.35
CA VAL A 117 -7.84 8.61 -16.79
C VAL A 117 -9.23 8.31 -17.32
N GLU A 118 -9.48 7.04 -17.64
CA GLU A 118 -10.80 6.62 -18.12
C GLU A 118 -11.86 6.72 -17.04
N ARG A 119 -11.51 6.38 -15.78
CA ARG A 119 -12.41 6.34 -14.65
C ARG A 119 -11.73 6.84 -13.38
N CYS A 120 -12.28 7.88 -12.78
CA CYS A 120 -11.90 8.36 -11.46
C CYS A 120 -13.04 8.06 -10.48
N GLU A 121 -12.77 7.37 -9.40
CA GLU A 121 -13.75 6.98 -8.39
C GLU A 121 -13.28 7.37 -6.99
N VAL A 122 -14.19 7.96 -6.22
CA VAL A 122 -13.97 8.25 -4.81
C VAL A 122 -14.11 6.94 -4.02
N LEU A 123 -13.08 6.61 -3.24
CA LEU A 123 -13.18 5.58 -2.22
C LEU A 123 -13.97 6.14 -1.03
N GLU A 124 -15.15 5.62 -0.80
CA GLU A 124 -15.94 5.95 0.39
C GLU A 124 -15.54 5.06 1.56
N PRO A 125 -15.56 5.55 2.81
CA PRO A 125 -15.25 4.72 3.99
C PRO A 125 -16.17 3.50 4.10
N SER A 126 -15.61 2.36 4.51
CA SER A 126 -16.31 1.09 4.70
C SER A 126 -17.13 0.65 3.49
N SER A 127 -16.63 0.91 2.29
CA SER A 127 -17.33 0.65 1.04
C SER A 127 -16.68 -0.47 0.25
N ALA A 128 -17.48 -1.16 -0.54
CA ALA A 128 -17.07 -2.25 -1.41
C ALA A 128 -17.69 -2.08 -2.81
N GLY A 129 -17.32 -2.98 -3.73
CA GLY A 129 -17.89 -2.98 -5.07
C GLY A 129 -17.05 -2.24 -6.10
N TYR A 130 -15.91 -1.69 -5.72
CA TYR A 130 -14.92 -1.21 -6.68
C TYR A 130 -14.25 -2.39 -7.35
N ARG A 131 -13.90 -2.24 -8.63
CA ARG A 131 -13.31 -3.35 -9.39
C ARG A 131 -12.37 -2.86 -10.48
N VAL A 132 -11.27 -3.58 -10.68
CA VAL A 132 -10.39 -3.44 -11.84
C VAL A 132 -9.99 -4.84 -12.33
N GLY A 133 -10.26 -5.15 -13.60
CA GLY A 133 -10.06 -6.50 -14.13
C GLY A 133 -10.78 -7.56 -13.29
N GLU A 134 -10.03 -8.54 -12.78
CA GLU A 134 -10.54 -9.59 -11.89
C GLU A 134 -10.38 -9.26 -10.39
N VAL A 135 -9.88 -8.07 -10.05
CA VAL A 135 -9.62 -7.66 -8.67
C VAL A 135 -10.80 -6.88 -8.11
N ASN A 136 -11.39 -7.38 -7.04
CA ASN A 136 -12.34 -6.62 -6.23
C ASN A 136 -11.58 -5.77 -5.23
N ILE A 137 -12.05 -4.54 -5.02
CA ILE A 137 -11.46 -3.57 -4.09
C ILE A 137 -12.52 -3.14 -3.10
N ALA A 138 -12.14 -3.03 -1.83
CA ALA A 138 -12.94 -2.43 -0.77
C ALA A 138 -12.06 -1.51 0.08
N SER A 139 -12.68 -0.59 0.78
CA SER A 139 -12.02 0.35 1.69
C SER A 139 -12.39 0.07 3.14
N SER A 140 -11.46 0.33 4.05
CA SER A 140 -11.67 0.30 5.49
C SER A 140 -12.58 1.46 5.96
N PRO A 141 -13.00 1.49 7.23
CA PRO A 141 -13.41 2.72 7.89
C PRO A 141 -12.31 3.78 7.79
N LEU A 142 -12.70 5.04 7.99
CA LEU A 142 -11.75 6.17 7.96
C LEU A 142 -10.73 6.03 9.11
N HIS A 143 -9.43 6.09 8.77
CA HIS A 143 -8.37 6.09 9.77
C HIS A 143 -8.27 7.47 10.45
N HIS A 144 -7.94 7.49 11.73
CA HIS A 144 -7.61 8.74 12.41
C HIS A 144 -6.26 9.27 11.94
N HIS A 145 -6.29 10.22 11.02
CA HIS A 145 -5.12 10.84 10.40
C HIS A 145 -5.42 12.30 10.00
N ALA A 146 -4.39 13.08 9.67
CA ALA A 146 -4.52 14.51 9.33
C ALA A 146 -5.29 14.79 8.03
N VAL A 147 -5.41 13.78 7.15
CA VAL A 147 -6.12 13.81 5.88
C VAL A 147 -6.99 12.56 5.76
N GLU A 148 -7.98 12.56 4.87
CA GLU A 148 -8.78 11.36 4.63
C GLU A 148 -7.88 10.19 4.26
N THR A 149 -7.90 9.15 5.08
CA THR A 149 -7.02 7.98 4.95
C THR A 149 -7.85 6.71 5.06
N LEU A 150 -7.75 5.86 4.06
CA LEU A 150 -8.47 4.61 3.95
C LEU A 150 -7.53 3.45 3.73
N GLY A 151 -7.75 2.36 4.45
CA GLY A 151 -7.14 1.09 4.12
C GLY A 151 -7.76 0.47 2.88
N ILE A 152 -7.01 -0.39 2.23
CA ILE A 152 -7.42 -1.01 0.96
C ILE A 152 -7.43 -2.52 1.13
N HIS A 153 -8.55 -3.14 0.78
CA HIS A 153 -8.72 -4.58 0.73
C HIS A 153 -8.84 -5.02 -0.73
N PHE A 154 -7.96 -5.91 -1.15
CA PHE A 154 -8.00 -6.57 -2.46
C PHE A 154 -8.46 -8.00 -2.31
N GLU A 155 -9.34 -8.43 -3.21
CA GLU A 155 -9.67 -9.84 -3.36
C GLU A 155 -9.47 -10.27 -4.81
N TYR A 156 -8.64 -11.28 -5.01
CA TYR A 156 -8.31 -11.85 -6.30
C TYR A 156 -8.33 -13.38 -6.24
N ARG A 157 -9.30 -14.02 -6.89
CA ARG A 157 -9.42 -15.50 -6.96
C ARG A 157 -9.29 -16.18 -5.60
N GLY A 158 -9.91 -15.60 -4.56
CA GLY A 158 -9.90 -16.12 -3.20
C GLY A 158 -8.67 -15.76 -2.36
N LEU A 159 -7.66 -15.10 -2.93
CA LEU A 159 -6.58 -14.47 -2.17
C LEU A 159 -7.05 -13.10 -1.68
N ARG A 160 -6.95 -12.86 -0.36
CA ARG A 160 -7.31 -11.59 0.28
C ARG A 160 -6.06 -10.87 0.77
N VAL A 161 -5.81 -9.70 0.22
CA VAL A 161 -4.68 -8.84 0.58
C VAL A 161 -5.22 -7.55 1.19
N ALA A 162 -4.81 -7.22 2.40
CA ALA A 162 -5.18 -5.97 3.05
C ALA A 162 -3.97 -5.07 3.23
N TYR A 163 -4.13 -3.80 2.92
CA TYR A 163 -3.15 -2.74 3.17
C TYR A 163 -3.67 -1.81 4.25
N LEU A 164 -2.95 -1.73 5.37
CA LEU A 164 -3.19 -0.83 6.49
C LEU A 164 -2.20 0.33 6.40
N PRO A 165 -2.64 1.51 5.90
CA PRO A 165 -1.80 2.69 5.71
C PRO A 165 -1.56 3.44 7.02
N CYS A 166 -1.23 4.74 6.93
CA CYS A 166 -1.01 5.61 8.07
C CYS A 166 -2.28 5.82 8.90
N GLY A 167 -2.12 6.10 10.19
CA GLY A 167 -3.18 6.37 11.13
C GLY A 167 -2.79 6.01 12.55
N ARG A 168 -3.52 6.53 13.53
CA ARG A 168 -3.39 6.10 14.94
C ARG A 168 -3.90 4.68 15.09
N TYR A 169 -3.42 4.00 16.12
CA TYR A 169 -4.02 2.75 16.56
C TYR A 169 -5.47 2.99 16.98
N ASP A 170 -6.37 2.19 16.43
CA ASP A 170 -7.80 2.22 16.71
C ASP A 170 -8.35 0.79 16.70
N GLU A 171 -9.03 0.41 17.78
CA GLU A 171 -9.61 -0.94 17.92
C GLU A 171 -10.70 -1.22 16.89
N ALA A 172 -11.45 -0.20 16.45
CA ALA A 172 -12.45 -0.38 15.40
C ALA A 172 -11.81 -0.72 14.06
N ILE A 173 -10.67 -0.09 13.74
CA ILE A 173 -9.86 -0.44 12.55
C ILE A 173 -9.33 -1.87 12.69
N VAL A 174 -8.78 -2.24 13.85
CA VAL A 174 -8.29 -3.62 14.07
C VAL A 174 -9.41 -4.64 13.87
N ALA A 175 -10.59 -4.37 14.40
CA ALA A 175 -11.77 -5.24 14.25
C ALA A 175 -12.22 -5.38 12.80
N ASP A 176 -12.18 -4.30 12.00
CA ASP A 176 -12.49 -4.32 10.57
C ASP A 176 -11.53 -5.26 9.83
N TYR A 177 -10.21 -5.07 10.02
CA TYR A 177 -9.21 -5.92 9.38
C TYR A 177 -9.31 -7.40 9.82
N ALA A 178 -9.59 -7.65 11.09
CA ALA A 178 -9.81 -9.01 11.59
C ALA A 178 -11.07 -9.66 10.98
N ALA A 179 -12.14 -8.90 10.78
CA ALA A 179 -13.36 -9.37 10.13
C ALA A 179 -13.15 -9.72 8.64
N HIS A 180 -12.29 -8.98 7.94
CA HIS A 180 -11.93 -9.25 6.56
C HIS A 180 -11.06 -10.50 6.39
N ARG A 181 -10.40 -10.98 7.46
CA ARG A 181 -9.55 -12.19 7.48
C ARG A 181 -8.56 -12.22 6.29
N PRO A 182 -7.70 -11.23 6.15
CA PRO A 182 -6.76 -11.20 5.04
C PRO A 182 -5.74 -12.35 5.15
N ASP A 183 -5.37 -12.91 3.99
CA ASP A 183 -4.26 -13.86 3.90
C ASP A 183 -2.93 -13.15 4.02
N VAL A 184 -2.87 -11.94 3.45
CA VAL A 184 -1.71 -11.05 3.49
C VAL A 184 -2.13 -9.72 4.11
N LEU A 185 -1.41 -9.29 5.15
CA LEU A 185 -1.60 -7.98 5.76
C LEU A 185 -0.32 -7.15 5.60
N ILE A 186 -0.42 -6.04 4.88
CA ILE A 186 0.66 -5.06 4.71
C ILE A 186 0.40 -3.89 5.66
N VAL A 187 1.35 -3.58 6.54
CA VAL A 187 1.18 -2.59 7.62
C VAL A 187 2.23 -1.50 7.53
N ASN A 188 1.79 -0.24 7.52
CA ASN A 188 2.67 0.90 7.68
C ASN A 188 3.10 1.06 9.14
N VAL A 189 4.42 1.11 9.39
CA VAL A 189 5.01 1.24 10.73
C VAL A 189 6.06 2.34 10.75
N LEU A 190 5.66 3.53 11.14
CA LEU A 190 6.57 4.68 11.09
C LEU A 190 7.52 4.72 12.29
N ARG A 191 7.04 4.36 13.48
CA ARG A 191 7.73 4.63 14.73
C ARG A 191 8.07 3.36 15.51
N PHE A 192 9.22 3.37 16.16
CA PHE A 192 9.57 2.32 17.11
C PHE A 192 8.84 2.52 18.44
N GLU A 193 8.88 3.74 18.98
CA GLU A 193 8.27 4.14 20.25
C GLU A 193 7.36 5.36 20.08
N ASP A 194 6.44 5.56 21.01
CA ASP A 194 5.54 6.72 21.04
C ASP A 194 6.15 7.89 21.83
N THR A 195 7.13 8.54 21.24
CA THR A 195 7.77 9.75 21.82
C THR A 195 7.12 11.05 21.39
N MET A 196 6.25 11.01 20.37
CA MET A 196 5.54 12.17 19.83
C MET A 196 4.14 11.74 19.43
N GLN A 197 3.11 12.42 19.89
CA GLN A 197 1.71 12.12 19.54
C GLN A 197 1.43 12.46 18.07
N VAL A 198 1.88 11.60 17.16
CA VAL A 198 1.60 11.70 15.73
C VAL A 198 0.71 10.55 15.26
N ASP A 199 -0.05 10.80 14.22
CA ASP A 199 -1.05 9.85 13.71
C ASP A 199 -0.41 8.73 12.87
N HIS A 200 0.41 7.91 13.53
CA HIS A 200 1.11 6.76 12.94
C HIS A 200 1.31 5.66 13.97
N LEU A 201 1.30 4.42 13.52
CA LEU A 201 1.57 3.27 14.36
C LEU A 201 3.00 3.23 14.89
N THR A 202 3.13 2.78 16.13
CA THR A 202 4.38 2.29 16.69
C THR A 202 4.58 0.81 16.36
N TRP A 203 5.81 0.31 16.56
CA TRP A 203 6.11 -1.10 16.38
C TRP A 203 5.23 -2.01 17.26
N SER A 204 5.05 -1.67 18.54
CA SER A 204 4.22 -2.46 19.45
C SER A 204 2.75 -2.52 19.01
N GLN A 205 2.21 -1.41 18.51
CA GLN A 205 0.85 -1.34 17.97
C GLN A 205 0.69 -2.17 16.70
N ALA A 206 1.64 -2.05 15.75
CA ALA A 206 1.62 -2.85 14.53
C ALA A 206 1.69 -4.36 14.83
N ARG A 207 2.54 -4.77 15.79
CA ARG A 207 2.61 -6.15 16.27
C ARG A 207 1.29 -6.62 16.89
N ALA A 208 0.63 -5.77 17.71
CA ALA A 208 -0.68 -6.07 18.29
C ALA A 208 -1.76 -6.28 17.22
N ILE A 209 -1.77 -5.46 16.17
CA ILE A 209 -2.67 -5.62 15.02
C ILE A 209 -2.43 -6.96 14.33
N VAL A 210 -1.18 -7.31 14.02
CA VAL A 210 -0.85 -8.59 13.40
C VAL A 210 -1.26 -9.77 14.28
N ALA A 211 -1.09 -9.67 15.60
CA ALA A 211 -1.53 -10.69 16.55
C ALA A 211 -3.05 -10.86 16.60
N ALA A 212 -3.82 -9.77 16.44
CA ALA A 212 -5.28 -9.80 16.41
C ALA A 212 -5.84 -10.30 15.07
N VAL A 213 -5.28 -9.84 13.95
CA VAL A 213 -5.74 -10.19 12.59
C VAL A 213 -5.30 -11.60 12.19
N ARG A 214 -4.11 -12.05 12.61
CA ARG A 214 -3.51 -13.36 12.31
C ARG A 214 -3.49 -13.73 10.83
N PRO A 215 -2.88 -12.89 9.96
CA PRO A 215 -2.75 -13.22 8.55
C PRO A 215 -1.80 -14.41 8.36
N SER A 216 -1.84 -15.07 7.20
CA SER A 216 -0.81 -16.05 6.80
C SER A 216 0.55 -15.39 6.57
N LEU A 217 0.54 -14.14 6.08
CA LEU A 217 1.75 -13.34 5.86
C LEU A 217 1.52 -11.89 6.33
N ALA A 218 2.34 -11.42 7.25
CA ALA A 218 2.44 -10.01 7.63
C ALA A 218 3.63 -9.35 6.94
N ILE A 219 3.43 -8.17 6.34
CA ILE A 219 4.51 -7.40 5.72
C ILE A 219 4.54 -6.00 6.35
N PHE A 220 5.64 -5.65 6.98
CA PHE A 220 5.85 -4.34 7.57
C PHE A 220 6.59 -3.44 6.59
N GLN A 221 6.14 -2.19 6.45
CA GLN A 221 6.76 -1.18 5.60
C GLN A 221 6.59 0.23 6.15
N HIS A 222 6.93 1.25 5.36
CA HIS A 222 6.77 2.66 5.71
C HIS A 222 7.60 3.07 6.94
N PHE A 223 8.87 2.64 6.94
CA PHE A 223 9.74 2.82 8.09
C PHE A 223 10.27 4.25 8.23
N GLY A 224 10.07 4.84 9.41
CA GLY A 224 10.73 6.07 9.83
C GLY A 224 12.18 5.83 10.28
N THR A 225 12.92 6.92 10.53
CA THR A 225 14.33 6.83 10.91
C THR A 225 14.58 5.95 12.13
N LYS A 226 13.76 6.09 13.17
CA LYS A 226 13.90 5.28 14.40
C LYS A 226 13.61 3.79 14.16
N MET A 227 12.68 3.47 13.27
CA MET A 227 12.45 2.08 12.86
C MET A 227 13.64 1.51 12.09
N LEU A 228 14.25 2.27 11.19
CA LEU A 228 15.42 1.83 10.44
C LEU A 228 16.63 1.56 11.34
N GLU A 229 16.80 2.33 12.42
CA GLU A 229 17.85 2.10 13.42
C GLU A 229 17.69 0.77 14.18
N GLN A 230 16.48 0.20 14.26
CA GLN A 230 16.16 -1.03 15.00
C GLN A 230 16.28 -2.31 14.16
N ASN A 231 16.77 -2.24 12.94
CA ASN A 231 16.81 -3.38 12.02
C ASN A 231 15.43 -4.04 11.81
N PRO A 232 14.57 -3.48 10.94
CA PRO A 232 13.21 -3.97 10.71
C PRO A 232 13.13 -5.47 10.37
N ALA A 233 14.14 -6.02 9.68
CA ALA A 233 14.15 -7.45 9.35
C ALA A 233 14.25 -8.33 10.61
N ARG A 234 15.07 -7.93 11.58
CA ARG A 234 15.18 -8.64 12.86
C ARG A 234 13.90 -8.53 13.68
N LEU A 235 13.24 -7.36 13.63
CA LEU A 235 11.96 -7.15 14.29
C LEU A 235 10.86 -8.04 13.68
N ALA A 236 10.80 -8.14 12.35
CA ALA A 236 9.86 -9.03 11.67
C ALA A 236 10.11 -10.49 12.03
N GLN A 237 11.38 -10.95 12.08
CA GLN A 237 11.72 -12.30 12.52
C GLN A 237 11.24 -12.58 13.94
N ALA A 238 11.38 -11.64 14.86
CA ALA A 238 10.86 -11.81 16.22
C ALA A 238 9.33 -11.96 16.26
N VAL A 239 8.58 -11.29 15.37
CA VAL A 239 7.14 -11.50 15.22
C VAL A 239 6.83 -12.90 14.70
N GLU A 240 7.60 -13.39 13.74
CA GLU A 240 7.48 -14.75 13.20
C GLU A 240 7.69 -15.80 14.31
N ASP A 241 8.76 -15.65 15.09
CA ASP A 241 9.11 -16.54 16.19
C ASP A 241 8.06 -16.53 17.32
N ASP A 242 7.57 -15.35 17.70
CA ASP A 242 6.63 -15.18 18.82
C ASP A 242 5.18 -15.56 18.46
N LEU A 243 4.73 -15.25 17.25
CA LEU A 243 3.33 -15.43 16.86
C LEU A 243 3.08 -16.70 16.03
N GLY A 244 4.14 -17.36 15.54
CA GLY A 244 4.04 -18.54 14.70
C GLY A 244 3.34 -18.27 13.37
N LEU A 245 3.56 -17.07 12.79
CA LEU A 245 3.06 -16.69 11.49
C LEU A 245 4.21 -16.09 10.67
N ARG A 246 4.08 -16.09 9.34
CA ARG A 246 5.12 -15.53 8.50
C ARG A 246 5.14 -13.99 8.57
N ALA A 247 6.33 -13.40 8.78
CA ALA A 247 6.49 -11.96 8.87
C ALA A 247 7.72 -11.46 8.12
N ILE A 248 7.57 -10.39 7.33
CA ILE A 248 8.63 -9.82 6.50
C ILE A 248 8.69 -8.31 6.72
N ALA A 249 9.88 -7.75 6.81
CA ALA A 249 10.10 -6.31 6.66
C ALA A 249 10.43 -5.99 5.21
N ALA A 250 9.66 -5.12 4.58
CA ALA A 250 9.89 -4.70 3.21
C ALA A 250 11.18 -3.87 3.08
N TYR A 251 11.78 -3.91 1.92
CA TYR A 251 12.87 -3.04 1.49
C TYR A 251 12.66 -2.62 0.04
N ASP A 252 13.33 -1.56 -0.38
CA ASP A 252 13.19 -1.01 -1.73
C ASP A 252 13.60 -2.03 -2.78
N GLY A 253 12.70 -2.35 -3.69
CA GLY A 253 12.90 -3.35 -4.73
C GLY A 253 12.55 -4.79 -4.34
N LEU A 254 12.06 -5.03 -3.11
CA LEU A 254 11.59 -6.37 -2.71
C LEU A 254 10.36 -6.75 -3.54
N GLU A 255 10.42 -7.88 -4.22
CA GLU A 255 9.27 -8.52 -4.87
C GLU A 255 8.89 -9.80 -4.14
N ILE A 256 7.61 -9.99 -3.85
CA ILE A 256 7.06 -11.16 -3.14
C ILE A 256 5.99 -11.80 -4.00
N ASP A 257 6.09 -13.11 -4.21
CA ASP A 257 5.00 -13.94 -4.74
C ASP A 257 4.04 -14.29 -3.59
N LEU A 258 2.91 -13.57 -3.55
CA LEU A 258 1.92 -13.70 -2.48
C LEU A 258 1.23 -15.06 -2.51
N SER A 259 0.99 -15.60 -3.69
CA SER A 259 0.33 -16.89 -3.87
C SER A 259 1.15 -18.03 -3.29
N THR A 260 2.45 -18.04 -3.57
CA THR A 260 3.38 -19.06 -3.05
C THR A 260 3.56 -18.94 -1.53
N GLN A 261 3.69 -17.71 -1.01
CA GLN A 261 3.86 -17.50 0.43
C GLN A 261 2.64 -17.96 1.24
N VAL A 262 1.42 -17.65 0.77
CA VAL A 262 0.18 -18.06 1.42
C VAL A 262 -0.03 -19.57 1.32
N ALA A 263 0.27 -20.19 0.18
CA ALA A 263 0.16 -21.62 0.00
C ALA A 263 1.08 -22.41 0.95
N ALA A 264 2.31 -21.92 1.17
CA ALA A 264 3.29 -22.54 2.07
C ALA A 264 2.87 -22.55 3.55
N VAL A 265 1.97 -21.63 3.96
CA VAL A 265 1.45 -21.57 5.34
C VAL A 265 0.19 -22.43 5.50
N ARG A 266 -0.59 -22.62 4.44
CA ARG A 266 -1.85 -23.38 4.47
C ARG A 266 -1.67 -24.89 4.28
N GLY A 267 -0.53 -25.35 3.75
CA GLY A 267 -0.16 -26.76 3.52
C GLY A 267 0.61 -27.34 4.68
#